data_ebfc06b56028867632e6f71c5a0a3767
#
_entry.id   ebfc06b56028867632e6f71c5a0a3767
#
_cell.length_a   1.000
_cell.length_b   1.000
_cell.length_c   1.000
_cell.angle_alpha   90.00
_cell.angle_beta   90.00
_cell.angle_gamma   90.00
#
_symmetry.space_group_name_H-M   'P 1'
#
loop_
_entity.id
_entity.type
_entity.pdbx_description
1 polymer ?
#
loop_
_entity_poly.entity_id
_entity_poly.type
_entity_poly.pdbx_seq_one_letter_code
_entity_poly.pdbx_strand_id
1 'polypeptide(L)'
;MLYAGHNIGEDYLYELSEVLKGKQFGIINISKSGTTTEPALAFRILKKQLEDAVGKEEAKHRIVAITDAKRGALRTLADQEGYKTFIIPDNVGGRFSVLTPVGLLPIAVAGISIRDLVAGAVSMEKATDASVPFADNMAAIYAATRNELYKSGKKIEILANFHPKLHYIAEWWKQLYGESEGKDGKGIFPASVDLTTDLHSMGQWIQDGERTIFETVISVEATDHSVLVPTDEADLDGLNFLAGKHVDEVNKMAELGTQLAHVDGGVPNIKVTMPEVSAFYICLLYTSPSPRDSTS
;
A
#
# COMPACT_ATOMS: atom_id res chain seq x y z
N MET A 1 -3.56 8.67 -13.20
CA MET A 1 -2.19 8.88 -12.67
C MET A 1 -1.33 7.73 -13.14
N LEU A 2 -0.08 8.00 -13.52
CA LEU A 2 0.91 6.99 -13.92
C LEU A 2 2.11 7.10 -12.97
N TYR A 3 2.82 6.02 -12.76
CA TYR A 3 3.94 5.96 -11.80
C TYR A 3 5.25 5.73 -12.54
N ALA A 4 6.33 6.33 -12.05
CA ALA A 4 7.67 6.15 -12.58
C ALA A 4 8.70 6.29 -11.46
N GLY A 5 9.86 5.65 -11.60
CA GLY A 5 10.95 5.76 -10.64
C GLY A 5 10.78 4.87 -9.40
N HIS A 6 10.00 3.79 -9.49
CA HIS A 6 9.92 2.75 -8.48
C HIS A 6 10.84 1.55 -8.80
N ASN A 7 11.40 1.54 -10.02
CA ASN A 7 12.41 0.58 -10.49
C ASN A 7 13.27 1.20 -11.60
N ILE A 8 14.26 0.45 -12.09
CA ILE A 8 15.15 0.85 -13.20
C ILE A 8 14.87 -0.05 -14.42
N GLY A 9 13.60 -0.21 -14.78
CA GLY A 9 13.16 -0.98 -15.93
C GLY A 9 13.18 -0.14 -17.21
N GLU A 10 14.04 -0.47 -18.18
CA GLU A 10 14.16 0.28 -19.45
C GLU A 10 12.90 0.18 -20.29
N ASP A 11 12.37 -1.04 -20.48
CA ASP A 11 11.15 -1.27 -21.23
C ASP A 11 9.95 -0.53 -20.63
N TYR A 12 9.81 -0.58 -19.31
CA TYR A 12 8.74 0.15 -18.61
C TYR A 12 8.82 1.67 -18.85
N LEU A 13 10.01 2.25 -18.75
CA LEU A 13 10.20 3.69 -19.00
C LEU A 13 9.96 4.05 -20.47
N TYR A 14 10.38 3.18 -21.40
CA TYR A 14 10.09 3.36 -22.82
C TYR A 14 8.58 3.33 -23.10
N GLU A 15 7.89 2.30 -22.66
CA GLU A 15 6.44 2.15 -22.84
C GLU A 15 5.66 3.32 -22.20
N LEU A 16 6.05 3.75 -21.01
CA LEU A 16 5.46 4.92 -20.35
C LEU A 16 5.67 6.20 -21.20
N SER A 17 6.87 6.37 -21.75
CA SER A 17 7.19 7.51 -22.63
C SER A 17 6.35 7.48 -23.90
N GLU A 18 6.12 6.30 -24.51
CA GLU A 18 5.23 6.14 -25.66
C GLU A 18 3.77 6.50 -25.32
N VAL A 19 3.27 6.02 -24.17
CA VAL A 19 1.92 6.35 -23.69
C VAL A 19 1.73 7.85 -23.49
N LEU A 20 2.78 8.58 -23.11
CA LEU A 20 2.74 10.03 -22.88
C LEU A 20 2.87 10.86 -24.17
N LYS A 21 3.32 10.28 -25.29
CA LYS A 21 3.45 10.98 -26.57
C LYS A 21 2.12 11.63 -27.00
N GLY A 22 2.17 12.89 -27.36
CA GLY A 22 1.01 13.66 -27.80
C GLY A 22 -0.03 13.96 -26.71
N LYS A 23 0.24 13.58 -25.45
CA LYS A 23 -0.64 13.88 -24.32
C LYS A 23 -0.14 15.08 -23.53
N GLN A 24 -1.08 15.79 -22.93
CA GLN A 24 -0.75 16.80 -21.91
C GLN A 24 -0.57 16.13 -20.56
N PHE A 25 0.58 16.30 -19.95
CA PHE A 25 0.88 15.75 -18.64
C PHE A 25 1.68 16.73 -17.77
N GLY A 26 1.71 16.47 -16.48
CA GLY A 26 2.56 17.12 -15.50
C GLY A 26 3.31 16.07 -14.67
N ILE A 27 4.29 16.51 -13.91
CA ILE A 27 5.15 15.64 -13.11
C ILE A 27 5.09 16.06 -11.64
N ILE A 28 4.83 15.11 -10.75
CA ILE A 28 5.07 15.25 -9.32
C ILE A 28 6.33 14.45 -9.01
N ASN A 29 7.44 15.14 -8.76
CA ASN A 29 8.71 14.51 -8.41
C ASN A 29 8.90 14.53 -6.90
N ILE A 30 9.04 13.34 -6.30
CA ILE A 30 9.12 13.14 -4.85
C ILE A 30 10.46 12.52 -4.51
N SER A 31 11.35 13.29 -3.89
CA SER A 31 12.63 12.80 -3.40
C SER A 31 13.21 13.77 -2.39
N LYS A 32 13.55 13.30 -1.19
CA LYS A 32 14.13 14.15 -0.14
C LYS A 32 15.50 14.68 -0.56
N SER A 33 16.40 13.81 -1.01
CA SER A 33 17.74 14.19 -1.47
C SER A 33 17.78 14.65 -2.92
N GLY A 34 16.93 14.11 -3.77
CA GLY A 34 17.00 14.25 -5.22
C GLY A 34 18.08 13.40 -5.90
N THR A 35 18.75 12.51 -5.14
CA THR A 35 19.85 11.68 -5.62
C THR A 35 19.56 10.18 -5.62
N THR A 36 18.38 9.77 -5.11
CA THR A 36 17.94 8.39 -5.24
C THR A 36 17.83 8.04 -6.71
N THR A 37 18.50 6.98 -7.12
CA THR A 37 18.78 6.69 -8.54
C THR A 37 17.50 6.50 -9.36
N GLU A 38 16.56 5.71 -8.86
CA GLU A 38 15.33 5.33 -9.55
C GLU A 38 14.47 6.56 -9.91
N PRO A 39 14.02 7.39 -8.96
CA PRO A 39 13.22 8.56 -9.27
C PRO A 39 14.02 9.65 -10.00
N ALA A 40 15.33 9.79 -9.75
CA ALA A 40 16.16 10.78 -10.43
C ALA A 40 16.32 10.45 -11.92
N LEU A 41 16.50 9.18 -12.26
CA LEU A 41 16.61 8.72 -13.64
C LEU A 41 15.29 8.91 -14.40
N ALA A 42 14.20 8.44 -13.81
CA ALA A 42 12.87 8.60 -14.40
C ALA A 42 12.51 10.09 -14.59
N PHE A 43 12.80 10.92 -13.59
CA PHE A 43 12.55 12.35 -13.68
C PHE A 43 13.35 13.03 -14.80
N ARG A 44 14.63 12.66 -14.95
CA ARG A 44 15.48 13.21 -16.02
C ARG A 44 14.91 12.93 -17.41
N ILE A 45 14.43 11.71 -17.63
CA ILE A 45 13.84 11.28 -18.91
C ILE A 45 12.51 11.99 -19.17
N LEU A 46 11.59 11.94 -18.21
CA LEU A 46 10.25 12.49 -18.37
C LEU A 46 10.23 14.02 -18.37
N LYS A 47 11.14 14.68 -17.62
CA LYS A 47 11.35 16.14 -17.70
C LYS A 47 11.76 16.55 -19.12
N LYS A 48 12.75 15.86 -19.70
CA LYS A 48 13.20 16.11 -21.07
C LYS A 48 12.05 15.97 -22.07
N GLN A 49 11.27 14.91 -21.97
CA GLN A 49 10.11 14.67 -22.84
C GLN A 49 9.07 15.78 -22.69
N LEU A 50 8.80 16.25 -21.46
CA LEU A 50 7.87 17.36 -21.21
C LEU A 50 8.40 18.67 -21.80
N GLU A 51 9.68 18.99 -21.58
CA GLU A 51 10.32 20.18 -22.13
C GLU A 51 10.33 20.19 -23.67
N ASP A 52 10.56 19.05 -24.30
CA ASP A 52 10.51 18.90 -25.76
C ASP A 52 9.08 19.11 -26.32
N ALA A 53 8.07 18.72 -25.55
CA ALA A 53 6.68 18.83 -25.99
C ALA A 53 6.08 20.23 -25.82
N VAL A 54 6.44 20.97 -24.76
CA VAL A 54 5.79 22.24 -24.41
C VAL A 54 6.75 23.40 -24.20
N GLY A 55 8.06 23.18 -24.31
CA GLY A 55 9.11 24.15 -23.99
C GLY A 55 9.38 24.32 -22.51
N LYS A 56 10.58 24.80 -22.16
CA LYS A 56 11.03 24.88 -20.73
C LYS A 56 10.14 25.79 -19.87
N GLU A 57 9.71 26.93 -20.42
CA GLU A 57 8.91 27.89 -19.66
C GLU A 57 7.54 27.34 -19.29
N GLU A 58 6.89 26.59 -20.14
CA GLU A 58 5.62 25.94 -19.82
C GLU A 58 5.84 24.70 -18.95
N ALA A 59 6.89 23.91 -19.22
CA ALA A 59 7.20 22.69 -18.46
C ALA A 59 7.39 22.97 -16.96
N LYS A 60 8.04 24.07 -16.58
CA LYS A 60 8.25 24.42 -15.17
C LYS A 60 6.95 24.61 -14.38
N HIS A 61 5.88 25.06 -15.04
CA HIS A 61 4.56 25.20 -14.43
C HIS A 61 3.81 23.87 -14.27
N ARG A 62 4.27 22.84 -14.96
CA ARG A 62 3.71 21.47 -14.91
C ARG A 62 4.53 20.51 -14.05
N ILE A 63 5.58 21.01 -13.40
CA ILE A 63 6.42 20.21 -12.47
C ILE A 63 6.20 20.71 -11.05
N VAL A 64 5.93 19.76 -10.17
CA VAL A 64 5.88 19.99 -8.73
C VAL A 64 6.96 19.12 -8.08
N ALA A 65 7.81 19.73 -7.24
CA ALA A 65 8.82 19.01 -6.48
C ALA A 65 8.43 18.90 -4.99
N ILE A 66 8.42 17.69 -4.48
CA ILE A 66 8.23 17.41 -3.05
C ILE A 66 9.58 16.95 -2.51
N THR A 67 10.24 17.79 -1.73
CA THR A 67 11.64 17.59 -1.38
C THR A 67 12.00 18.21 -0.02
N ASP A 68 13.27 18.14 0.35
CA ASP A 68 13.80 18.81 1.55
C ASP A 68 13.56 20.34 1.53
N ALA A 69 13.48 20.94 2.70
CA ALA A 69 13.22 22.36 2.86
C ALA A 69 14.39 23.24 2.38
N LYS A 70 15.64 22.78 2.53
CA LYS A 70 16.84 23.61 2.42
C LYS A 70 17.96 23.02 1.57
N ARG A 71 18.03 21.71 1.42
CA ARG A 71 19.19 21.01 0.85
C ARG A 71 18.78 19.85 -0.07
N GLY A 72 19.76 19.38 -0.84
CA GLY A 72 19.58 18.27 -1.76
C GLY A 72 19.48 18.72 -3.23
N ALA A 73 19.76 17.79 -4.13
CA ALA A 73 19.82 18.08 -5.57
C ALA A 73 18.46 18.54 -6.12
N LEU A 74 17.36 17.92 -5.66
CA LEU A 74 16.03 18.31 -6.12
C LEU A 74 15.62 19.68 -5.57
N ARG A 75 16.01 20.04 -4.34
CA ARG A 75 15.79 21.39 -3.79
C ARG A 75 16.51 22.44 -4.64
N THR A 76 17.81 22.23 -4.88
CA THR A 76 18.61 23.13 -5.70
C THR A 76 18.03 23.31 -7.09
N LEU A 77 17.67 22.21 -7.75
CA LEU A 77 17.06 22.24 -9.06
C LEU A 77 15.73 23.00 -9.07
N ALA A 78 14.87 22.72 -8.08
CA ALA A 78 13.57 23.36 -7.98
C ALA A 78 13.68 24.89 -7.78
N ASP A 79 14.66 25.34 -7.01
CA ASP A 79 14.93 26.77 -6.81
C ASP A 79 15.48 27.44 -8.08
N GLN A 80 16.37 26.76 -8.80
CA GLN A 80 16.96 27.26 -10.05
C GLN A 80 15.92 27.37 -11.19
N GLU A 81 15.07 26.37 -11.33
CA GLU A 81 14.09 26.31 -12.42
C GLU A 81 12.74 26.97 -12.04
N GLY A 82 12.53 27.28 -10.75
CA GLY A 82 11.30 27.92 -10.28
C GLY A 82 10.11 26.96 -10.17
N TYR A 83 10.34 25.68 -9.83
CA TYR A 83 9.25 24.72 -9.66
C TYR A 83 8.40 25.03 -8.43
N LYS A 84 7.11 24.71 -8.49
CA LYS A 84 6.26 24.66 -7.30
C LYS A 84 6.80 23.58 -6.35
N THR A 85 6.96 23.92 -5.07
CA THR A 85 7.54 22.99 -4.11
C THR A 85 6.65 22.74 -2.89
N PHE A 86 6.77 21.53 -2.33
CA PHE A 86 6.27 21.16 -1.03
C PHE A 86 7.39 20.51 -0.23
N ILE A 87 7.30 20.60 1.09
CA ILE A 87 8.38 20.18 2.00
C ILE A 87 8.09 18.80 2.56
N ILE A 88 9.12 17.93 2.52
CA ILE A 88 9.13 16.69 3.31
C ILE A 88 9.67 17.03 4.69
N PRO A 89 8.90 16.82 5.77
CA PRO A 89 9.38 17.10 7.12
C PRO A 89 10.62 16.27 7.46
N ASP A 90 11.57 16.89 8.16
CA ASP A 90 12.85 16.24 8.48
C ASP A 90 12.71 15.05 9.44
N ASN A 91 11.72 15.12 10.33
CA ASN A 91 11.43 14.13 11.35
C ASN A 91 10.48 13.00 10.88
N VAL A 92 10.13 12.95 9.59
CA VAL A 92 9.27 11.91 9.03
C VAL A 92 10.06 11.05 8.06
N GLY A 93 10.16 9.76 8.36
CA GLY A 93 10.75 8.76 7.48
C GLY A 93 9.85 8.43 6.28
N GLY A 94 10.44 7.89 5.19
CA GLY A 94 9.73 7.60 3.94
C GLY A 94 8.48 6.73 4.13
N ARG A 95 8.60 5.63 4.86
CA ARG A 95 7.52 4.67 5.12
C ARG A 95 6.38 5.20 6.02
N PHE A 96 6.57 6.38 6.63
CA PHE A 96 5.58 7.09 7.47
C PHE A 96 5.05 8.37 6.80
N SER A 97 5.34 8.59 5.51
CA SER A 97 5.20 9.92 4.90
C SER A 97 3.88 10.16 4.17
N VAL A 98 2.94 9.21 4.15
CA VAL A 98 1.67 9.35 3.40
C VAL A 98 0.86 10.57 3.85
N LEU A 99 0.85 10.88 5.16
CA LEU A 99 0.14 12.05 5.72
C LEU A 99 0.95 13.36 5.63
N THR A 100 2.01 13.38 4.85
CA THR A 100 2.77 14.58 4.47
C THR A 100 2.45 14.93 3.01
N PRO A 101 2.99 16.03 2.45
CA PRO A 101 2.85 16.31 1.02
C PRO A 101 3.23 15.16 0.10
N VAL A 102 4.08 14.23 0.54
CA VAL A 102 4.49 13.01 -0.19
C VAL A 102 3.29 12.17 -0.66
N GLY A 103 2.34 11.94 0.23
CA GLY A 103 1.12 11.20 -0.12
C GLY A 103 -0.05 12.12 -0.43
N LEU A 104 -0.25 13.19 0.36
CA LEU A 104 -1.44 14.03 0.27
C LEU A 104 -1.58 14.72 -1.09
N LEU A 105 -0.49 15.19 -1.71
CA LEU A 105 -0.59 15.86 -3.00
C LEU A 105 -0.97 14.89 -4.13
N PRO A 106 -0.29 13.75 -4.32
CA PRO A 106 -0.70 12.78 -5.35
C PRO A 106 -2.13 12.26 -5.13
N ILE A 107 -2.53 12.01 -3.89
CA ILE A 107 -3.88 11.55 -3.54
C ILE A 107 -4.93 12.59 -3.91
N ALA A 108 -4.68 13.87 -3.60
CA ALA A 108 -5.57 14.97 -3.99
C ALA A 108 -5.67 15.13 -5.52
N VAL A 109 -4.54 15.01 -6.23
CA VAL A 109 -4.51 15.06 -7.70
C VAL A 109 -5.25 13.87 -8.32
N ALA A 110 -5.28 12.72 -7.65
CA ALA A 110 -6.08 11.56 -8.05
C ALA A 110 -7.59 11.75 -7.82
N GLY A 111 -8.01 12.86 -7.20
CA GLY A 111 -9.42 13.15 -6.90
C GLY A 111 -9.94 12.46 -5.63
N ILE A 112 -9.06 11.91 -4.81
CA ILE A 112 -9.42 11.24 -3.55
C ILE A 112 -9.45 12.28 -2.42
N SER A 113 -10.44 12.18 -1.52
CA SER A 113 -10.61 13.11 -0.40
C SER A 113 -9.48 12.96 0.63
N ILE A 114 -8.57 13.92 0.64
CA ILE A 114 -7.52 14.00 1.68
C ILE A 114 -8.09 14.39 3.06
N ARG A 115 -9.29 14.97 3.11
CA ARG A 115 -9.96 15.27 4.38
C ARG A 115 -10.44 14.02 5.07
N ASP A 116 -11.04 13.08 4.31
CA ASP A 116 -11.48 11.80 4.85
C ASP A 116 -10.28 10.94 5.26
N LEU A 117 -9.20 11.01 4.48
CA LEU A 117 -7.93 10.37 4.82
C LEU A 117 -7.43 10.85 6.21
N VAL A 118 -7.33 12.17 6.40
CA VAL A 118 -6.87 12.75 7.69
C VAL A 118 -7.87 12.46 8.82
N ALA A 119 -9.17 12.45 8.54
CA ALA A 119 -10.17 12.09 9.54
C ALA A 119 -10.01 10.64 10.04
N GLY A 120 -9.66 9.69 9.14
CA GLY A 120 -9.30 8.32 9.51
C GLY A 120 -8.09 8.27 10.45
N ALA A 121 -7.03 9.05 10.14
CA ALA A 121 -5.86 9.15 10.99
C ALA A 121 -6.19 9.65 12.40
N VAL A 122 -6.92 10.76 12.51
CA VAL A 122 -7.35 11.33 13.79
C VAL A 122 -8.21 10.36 14.59
N SER A 123 -9.06 9.58 13.90
CA SER A 123 -9.90 8.57 14.56
C SER A 123 -9.05 7.45 15.17
N MET A 124 -8.05 6.96 14.40
CA MET A 124 -7.17 5.89 14.89
C MET A 124 -6.22 6.39 16.00
N GLU A 125 -5.67 7.59 15.87
CA GLU A 125 -4.85 8.20 16.94
C GLU A 125 -5.59 8.15 18.27
N LYS A 126 -6.85 8.59 18.28
CA LYS A 126 -7.67 8.57 19.50
C LYS A 126 -7.94 7.15 20.02
N ALA A 127 -8.20 6.21 19.11
CA ALA A 127 -8.50 4.83 19.47
C ALA A 127 -7.28 4.05 19.98
N THR A 128 -6.07 4.55 19.71
CA THR A 128 -4.81 3.89 20.06
C THR A 128 -3.90 4.74 20.96
N ASP A 129 -4.42 5.85 21.48
CA ASP A 129 -3.70 6.69 22.45
C ASP A 129 -3.24 5.88 23.67
N ALA A 130 -2.13 6.29 24.27
CA ALA A 130 -1.54 5.61 25.43
C ALA A 130 -2.47 5.55 26.65
N SER A 131 -3.49 6.40 26.73
CA SER A 131 -4.52 6.37 27.76
C SER A 131 -5.62 5.33 27.55
N VAL A 132 -5.72 4.77 26.34
CA VAL A 132 -6.72 3.72 26.02
C VAL A 132 -6.30 2.41 26.70
N PRO A 133 -7.18 1.77 27.49
CA PRO A 133 -6.87 0.49 28.14
C PRO A 133 -6.42 -0.57 27.11
N PHE A 134 -5.48 -1.42 27.48
CA PHE A 134 -4.95 -2.45 26.57
C PHE A 134 -6.05 -3.29 25.92
N ALA A 135 -7.07 -3.68 26.67
CA ALA A 135 -8.18 -4.50 26.17
C ALA A 135 -9.03 -3.81 25.09
N ASP A 136 -8.99 -2.47 25.02
CA ASP A 136 -9.76 -1.67 24.07
C ASP A 136 -8.85 -1.13 22.92
N ASN A 137 -7.54 -1.30 23.04
CA ASN A 137 -6.55 -0.82 22.08
C ASN A 137 -6.17 -1.95 21.11
N MET A 138 -6.86 -2.01 19.98
CA MET A 138 -6.66 -3.07 18.97
C MET A 138 -5.24 -3.12 18.42
N ALA A 139 -4.57 -1.98 18.29
CA ALA A 139 -3.18 -1.94 17.83
C ALA A 139 -2.22 -2.55 18.86
N ALA A 140 -2.45 -2.29 20.14
CA ALA A 140 -1.68 -2.89 21.23
C ALA A 140 -1.90 -4.41 21.31
N ILE A 141 -3.15 -4.87 21.15
CA ILE A 141 -3.50 -6.30 21.09
C ILE A 141 -2.81 -6.97 19.90
N TYR A 142 -2.89 -6.35 18.71
CA TYR A 142 -2.23 -6.88 17.51
C TYR A 142 -0.71 -6.99 17.71
N ALA A 143 -0.07 -5.94 18.21
CA ALA A 143 1.37 -5.95 18.48
C ALA A 143 1.77 -7.04 19.51
N ALA A 144 0.99 -7.20 20.59
CA ALA A 144 1.24 -8.24 21.58
C ALA A 144 1.07 -9.65 21.01
N THR A 145 0.01 -9.87 20.23
CA THR A 145 -0.25 -11.15 19.55
C THR A 145 0.90 -11.53 18.61
N ARG A 146 1.36 -10.60 17.77
CA ARG A 146 2.52 -10.78 16.88
C ARG A 146 3.78 -11.18 17.66
N ASN A 147 4.02 -10.49 18.78
CA ASN A 147 5.18 -10.77 19.61
C ASN A 147 5.13 -12.17 20.25
N GLU A 148 3.97 -12.61 20.73
CA GLU A 148 3.80 -13.96 21.25
C GLU A 148 3.93 -15.03 20.17
N LEU A 149 3.38 -14.80 18.98
CA LEU A 149 3.58 -15.67 17.83
C LEU A 149 5.06 -15.77 17.44
N TYR A 150 5.78 -14.64 17.43
CA TYR A 150 7.22 -14.64 17.17
C TYR A 150 8.01 -15.45 18.20
N LYS A 151 7.69 -15.32 19.51
CA LYS A 151 8.31 -16.11 20.58
C LYS A 151 8.00 -17.60 20.46
N SER A 152 6.81 -17.95 19.96
CA SER A 152 6.41 -19.35 19.72
C SER A 152 7.06 -19.98 18.47
N GLY A 153 7.90 -19.22 17.76
CA GLY A 153 8.63 -19.72 16.56
C GLY A 153 8.00 -19.33 15.23
N LYS A 154 6.91 -18.56 15.22
CA LYS A 154 6.32 -18.02 13.98
C LYS A 154 7.16 -16.83 13.51
N LYS A 155 7.93 -17.02 12.46
CA LYS A 155 8.93 -16.04 11.98
C LYS A 155 8.50 -15.26 10.76
N ILE A 156 7.42 -15.68 10.13
CA ILE A 156 6.89 -15.06 8.91
C ILE A 156 5.43 -14.69 9.14
N GLU A 157 5.09 -13.45 8.91
CA GLU A 157 3.71 -12.98 8.88
C GLU A 157 3.29 -12.78 7.42
N ILE A 158 2.18 -13.40 7.04
CA ILE A 158 1.59 -13.26 5.71
C ILE A 158 0.36 -12.36 5.82
N LEU A 159 0.47 -11.16 5.26
CA LEU A 159 -0.69 -10.29 5.08
C LEU A 159 -1.50 -10.80 3.89
N ALA A 160 -2.66 -11.37 4.16
CA ALA A 160 -3.55 -11.92 3.15
C ALA A 160 -4.72 -10.96 2.90
N ASN A 161 -4.99 -10.66 1.64
CA ASN A 161 -6.15 -9.87 1.26
C ASN A 161 -6.94 -10.54 0.14
N PHE A 162 -8.28 -10.40 0.20
CA PHE A 162 -9.21 -10.88 -0.82
C PHE A 162 -9.77 -9.74 -1.67
N HIS A 163 -9.25 -8.53 -1.50
CA HIS A 163 -9.71 -7.34 -2.22
C HIS A 163 -8.56 -6.72 -3.03
N PRO A 164 -8.57 -6.80 -4.38
CA PRO A 164 -7.43 -6.39 -5.22
C PRO A 164 -6.94 -4.95 -5.03
N LYS A 165 -7.81 -4.03 -4.58
CA LYS A 165 -7.42 -2.64 -4.28
C LYS A 165 -6.43 -2.54 -3.10
N LEU A 166 -6.30 -3.59 -2.27
CA LEU A 166 -5.40 -3.59 -1.10
C LEU A 166 -3.98 -4.05 -1.42
N HIS A 167 -3.70 -4.46 -2.64
CA HIS A 167 -2.37 -4.91 -3.06
C HIS A 167 -1.26 -3.94 -2.61
N TYR A 168 -1.36 -2.65 -2.95
CA TYR A 168 -0.33 -1.68 -2.58
C TYR A 168 -0.32 -1.30 -1.09
N ILE A 169 -1.37 -1.59 -0.34
CA ILE A 169 -1.36 -1.52 1.13
C ILE A 169 -0.46 -2.62 1.69
N ALA A 170 -0.54 -3.83 1.13
CA ALA A 170 0.35 -4.93 1.49
C ALA A 170 1.82 -4.62 1.13
N GLU A 171 2.08 -4.02 -0.04
CA GLU A 171 3.43 -3.58 -0.43
C GLU A 171 4.01 -2.54 0.54
N TRP A 172 3.22 -1.52 0.90
CA TRP A 172 3.62 -0.55 1.92
C TRP A 172 3.86 -1.22 3.28
N TRP A 173 3.00 -2.13 3.70
CA TRP A 173 3.09 -2.85 4.96
C TRP A 173 4.40 -3.67 5.04
N LYS A 174 4.81 -4.31 3.95
CA LYS A 174 6.11 -5.01 3.86
C LYS A 174 7.28 -4.05 4.11
N GLN A 175 7.26 -2.87 3.49
CA GLN A 175 8.29 -1.86 3.74
C GLN A 175 8.25 -1.37 5.19
N LEU A 176 7.06 -1.08 5.72
CA LEU A 176 6.90 -0.59 7.09
C LEU A 176 7.56 -1.54 8.10
N TYR A 177 7.20 -2.81 8.07
CA TYR A 177 7.72 -3.78 9.03
C TYR A 177 9.14 -4.25 8.69
N GLY A 178 9.46 -4.47 7.43
CA GLY A 178 10.79 -4.90 7.01
C GLY A 178 11.88 -3.91 7.42
N GLU A 179 11.68 -2.63 7.15
CA GLU A 179 12.64 -1.58 7.54
C GLU A 179 12.61 -1.24 9.04
N SER A 180 11.48 -1.42 9.71
CA SER A 180 11.35 -1.06 11.13
C SER A 180 11.84 -2.16 12.06
N GLU A 181 11.54 -3.42 11.78
CA GLU A 181 11.76 -4.56 12.69
C GLU A 181 12.93 -5.46 12.28
N GLY A 182 13.33 -5.50 11.00
CA GLY A 182 14.42 -6.33 10.50
C GLY A 182 15.80 -5.84 10.92
N LYS A 183 16.12 -5.89 12.22
CA LYS A 183 17.36 -5.38 12.80
C LYS A 183 17.96 -6.40 13.78
N ASP A 184 19.27 -6.35 13.95
CA ASP A 184 20.02 -7.18 14.91
C ASP A 184 19.78 -8.70 14.76
N GLY A 185 19.53 -9.17 13.54
CA GLY A 185 19.22 -10.57 13.25
C GLY A 185 17.86 -11.02 13.81
N LYS A 186 16.95 -10.09 14.08
CA LYS A 186 15.61 -10.32 14.64
C LYS A 186 14.54 -9.71 13.73
N GLY A 187 13.30 -10.00 14.06
CA GLY A 187 12.11 -9.46 13.39
C GLY A 187 11.29 -10.55 12.70
N ILE A 188 10.01 -10.26 12.53
CA ILE A 188 9.09 -11.07 11.74
C ILE A 188 9.28 -10.69 10.27
N PHE A 189 9.45 -11.69 9.40
CA PHE A 189 9.55 -11.43 7.96
C PHE A 189 8.16 -11.11 7.40
N PRO A 190 7.95 -9.92 6.83
CA PRO A 190 6.65 -9.53 6.28
C PRO A 190 6.51 -10.06 4.84
N ALA A 191 5.53 -10.93 4.63
CA ALA A 191 5.14 -11.41 3.31
C ALA A 191 3.69 -11.02 3.01
N SER A 192 3.25 -11.10 1.76
CA SER A 192 1.86 -10.87 1.40
C SER A 192 1.39 -11.81 0.31
N VAL A 193 0.07 -12.07 0.28
CA VAL A 193 -0.60 -12.82 -0.78
C VAL A 193 -1.88 -12.11 -1.19
N ASP A 194 -2.15 -12.14 -2.50
CA ASP A 194 -3.39 -11.61 -3.09
C ASP A 194 -4.31 -12.79 -3.43
N LEU A 195 -5.28 -13.01 -2.60
CA LEU A 195 -6.25 -14.10 -2.75
C LEU A 195 -7.47 -13.60 -3.57
N THR A 196 -8.06 -14.44 -4.41
CA THR A 196 -7.88 -15.92 -4.52
C THR A 196 -6.74 -16.37 -5.44
N THR A 197 -6.09 -15.46 -6.18
CA THR A 197 -5.05 -15.82 -7.17
C THR A 197 -3.95 -16.66 -6.54
N ASP A 198 -3.43 -16.24 -5.39
CA ASP A 198 -2.32 -16.93 -4.73
C ASP A 198 -2.70 -18.24 -4.02
N LEU A 199 -3.97 -18.64 -4.02
CA LEU A 199 -4.34 -20.00 -3.67
C LEU A 199 -3.74 -21.01 -4.66
N HIS A 200 -3.56 -20.60 -5.94
CA HIS A 200 -2.96 -21.41 -6.98
C HIS A 200 -1.42 -21.37 -7.00
N SER A 201 -0.81 -20.65 -6.10
CA SER A 201 0.66 -20.51 -5.95
C SER A 201 1.12 -20.81 -4.53
N MET A 202 0.87 -19.92 -3.60
CA MET A 202 1.30 -20.00 -2.20
C MET A 202 0.39 -20.85 -1.31
N GLY A 203 -0.85 -21.13 -1.76
CA GLY A 203 -1.85 -21.82 -0.97
C GLY A 203 -1.38 -23.19 -0.48
N GLN A 204 -0.72 -23.98 -1.33
CA GLN A 204 -0.18 -25.29 -0.94
C GLN A 204 0.88 -25.16 0.19
N TRP A 205 1.78 -24.19 0.08
CA TRP A 205 2.82 -24.00 1.08
C TRP A 205 2.26 -23.49 2.41
N ILE A 206 1.29 -22.60 2.37
CA ILE A 206 0.60 -22.08 3.55
C ILE A 206 -0.13 -23.25 4.25
N GLN A 207 -0.86 -24.08 3.47
CA GLN A 207 -1.66 -25.17 3.99
C GLN A 207 -0.81 -26.31 4.60
N ASP A 208 0.32 -26.68 3.98
CA ASP A 208 1.05 -27.92 4.28
C ASP A 208 2.58 -27.77 4.35
N GLY A 209 3.11 -26.53 4.27
CA GLY A 209 4.54 -26.24 4.44
C GLY A 209 4.99 -26.14 5.89
N GLU A 210 6.14 -25.54 6.13
CA GLU A 210 6.66 -25.36 7.49
C GLU A 210 5.76 -24.48 8.36
N ARG A 211 5.58 -24.88 9.61
CA ARG A 211 4.72 -24.17 10.58
C ARG A 211 5.39 -22.94 11.20
N THR A 212 6.23 -22.23 10.44
CA THR A 212 6.92 -21.00 10.85
C THR A 212 6.14 -19.71 10.56
N ILE A 213 4.97 -19.85 9.95
CA ILE A 213 4.11 -18.75 9.52
C ILE A 213 2.91 -18.53 10.44
N PHE A 214 2.34 -17.33 10.35
CA PHE A 214 0.98 -16.99 10.73
C PHE A 214 0.41 -16.00 9.71
N GLU A 215 -0.90 -15.86 9.65
CA GLU A 215 -1.58 -14.95 8.74
C GLU A 215 -2.24 -13.80 9.46
N THR A 216 -2.24 -12.63 8.80
CA THR A 216 -3.12 -11.50 9.12
C THR A 216 -4.00 -11.26 7.90
N VAL A 217 -5.28 -11.58 8.00
CA VAL A 217 -6.26 -11.42 6.93
C VAL A 217 -6.96 -10.08 7.05
N ILE A 218 -6.88 -9.25 6.00
CA ILE A 218 -7.70 -8.03 5.89
C ILE A 218 -9.01 -8.40 5.20
N SER A 219 -10.09 -8.40 5.98
CA SER A 219 -11.44 -8.67 5.51
C SER A 219 -12.20 -7.36 5.29
N VAL A 220 -12.76 -7.16 4.10
CA VAL A 220 -13.58 -5.98 3.75
C VAL A 220 -15.05 -6.38 3.80
N GLU A 221 -15.90 -5.70 4.57
CA GLU A 221 -17.29 -6.10 4.77
C GLU A 221 -18.20 -5.79 3.57
N ALA A 222 -17.99 -4.64 2.94
CA ALA A 222 -18.81 -4.19 1.81
C ALA A 222 -17.97 -3.71 0.63
N THR A 223 -18.46 -3.96 -0.56
CA THR A 223 -17.88 -3.48 -1.83
C THR A 223 -18.64 -2.27 -2.38
N ASP A 224 -17.95 -1.39 -3.13
CA ASP A 224 -18.56 -0.20 -3.75
C ASP A 224 -19.59 -0.54 -4.82
N HIS A 225 -19.48 -1.71 -5.44
CA HIS A 225 -20.28 -2.11 -6.59
C HIS A 225 -20.78 -3.54 -6.42
N SER A 226 -21.93 -3.80 -7.05
CA SER A 226 -22.57 -5.11 -7.04
C SER A 226 -22.55 -5.70 -8.45
N VAL A 227 -22.07 -6.94 -8.58
CA VAL A 227 -22.07 -7.71 -9.81
C VAL A 227 -22.68 -9.07 -9.53
N LEU A 228 -23.73 -9.41 -10.26
CA LEU A 228 -24.39 -10.72 -10.17
C LEU A 228 -23.75 -11.71 -11.16
N VAL A 229 -23.62 -12.95 -10.74
CA VAL A 229 -23.22 -14.06 -11.61
C VAL A 229 -24.40 -14.38 -12.55
N PRO A 230 -24.23 -14.31 -13.88
CA PRO A 230 -25.29 -14.64 -14.81
C PRO A 230 -25.51 -16.16 -14.89
N THR A 231 -26.67 -16.57 -15.38
CA THR A 231 -26.92 -17.97 -15.78
C THR A 231 -26.35 -18.20 -17.18
N ASP A 232 -25.69 -19.33 -17.41
CA ASP A 232 -25.26 -19.80 -18.72
C ASP A 232 -26.13 -20.99 -19.14
N GLU A 233 -26.72 -20.96 -20.36
CA GLU A 233 -27.63 -22.02 -20.83
C GLU A 233 -26.93 -23.37 -21.00
N ALA A 234 -25.64 -23.36 -21.34
CA ALA A 234 -24.87 -24.59 -21.59
C ALA A 234 -24.25 -25.17 -20.30
N ASP A 235 -24.03 -24.33 -19.27
CA ASP A 235 -23.41 -24.71 -18.00
C ASP A 235 -22.15 -25.60 -18.13
N LEU A 236 -21.33 -25.31 -19.14
CA LEU A 236 -20.15 -26.15 -19.43
C LEU A 236 -19.07 -26.05 -18.34
N ASP A 237 -19.05 -24.95 -17.61
CA ASP A 237 -18.18 -24.73 -16.48
C ASP A 237 -18.75 -25.24 -15.14
N GLY A 238 -20.03 -25.65 -15.13
CA GLY A 238 -20.72 -26.15 -13.94
C GLY A 238 -20.98 -25.08 -12.88
N LEU A 239 -20.97 -23.79 -13.24
CA LEU A 239 -21.06 -22.67 -12.28
C LEU A 239 -22.50 -22.12 -12.10
N ASN A 240 -23.53 -22.71 -12.73
CA ASN A 240 -24.92 -22.24 -12.56
C ASN A 240 -25.43 -22.29 -11.10
N PHE A 241 -24.78 -23.05 -10.21
CA PHE A 241 -25.10 -23.04 -8.79
C PHE A 241 -24.76 -21.69 -8.12
N LEU A 242 -23.94 -20.86 -8.76
CA LEU A 242 -23.61 -19.50 -8.34
C LEU A 242 -24.52 -18.44 -8.98
N ALA A 243 -25.32 -18.81 -9.99
CA ALA A 243 -26.14 -17.86 -10.70
C ALA A 243 -27.10 -17.11 -9.76
N GLY A 244 -27.18 -15.80 -9.94
CA GLY A 244 -27.94 -14.90 -9.07
C GLY A 244 -27.27 -14.50 -7.76
N LYS A 245 -26.12 -15.07 -7.41
CA LYS A 245 -25.30 -14.62 -6.28
C LYS A 245 -24.46 -13.42 -6.68
N HIS A 246 -24.14 -12.58 -5.70
CA HIS A 246 -23.14 -11.54 -5.89
C HIS A 246 -21.72 -12.14 -5.94
N VAL A 247 -20.86 -11.60 -6.79
CA VAL A 247 -19.45 -12.02 -6.85
C VAL A 247 -18.75 -11.87 -5.49
N ASP A 248 -19.13 -10.83 -4.72
CA ASP A 248 -18.59 -10.62 -3.37
C ASP A 248 -19.01 -11.72 -2.39
N GLU A 249 -20.23 -12.28 -2.51
CA GLU A 249 -20.65 -13.44 -1.69
C GLU A 249 -19.76 -14.65 -1.95
N VAL A 250 -19.41 -14.89 -3.22
CA VAL A 250 -18.50 -15.98 -3.59
C VAL A 250 -17.11 -15.74 -3.01
N ASN A 251 -16.61 -14.51 -3.10
CA ASN A 251 -15.33 -14.10 -2.55
C ASN A 251 -15.29 -14.25 -1.01
N LYS A 252 -16.37 -13.88 -0.31
CA LYS A 252 -16.50 -14.05 1.15
C LYS A 252 -16.52 -15.52 1.56
N MET A 253 -17.14 -16.38 0.78
CA MET A 253 -17.12 -17.83 1.03
C MET A 253 -15.70 -18.39 0.83
N ALA A 254 -14.99 -17.92 -0.20
CA ALA A 254 -13.59 -18.28 -0.40
C ALA A 254 -12.70 -17.81 0.76
N GLU A 255 -12.89 -16.55 1.23
CA GLU A 255 -12.19 -16.01 2.39
C GLU A 255 -12.41 -16.89 3.63
N LEU A 256 -13.66 -17.17 3.96
CA LEU A 256 -14.01 -17.99 5.13
C LEU A 256 -13.44 -19.40 5.02
N GLY A 257 -13.63 -20.06 3.87
CA GLY A 257 -13.14 -21.42 3.63
C GLY A 257 -11.61 -21.51 3.75
N THR A 258 -10.91 -20.54 3.18
CA THR A 258 -9.45 -20.47 3.25
C THR A 258 -8.95 -20.28 4.70
N GLN A 259 -9.54 -19.34 5.43
CA GLN A 259 -9.17 -19.10 6.83
C GLN A 259 -9.37 -20.36 7.69
N LEU A 260 -10.51 -21.04 7.54
CA LEU A 260 -10.79 -22.28 8.27
C LEU A 260 -9.80 -23.38 7.92
N ALA A 261 -9.52 -23.59 6.64
CA ALA A 261 -8.58 -24.60 6.18
C ALA A 261 -7.16 -24.35 6.71
N HIS A 262 -6.69 -23.10 6.67
CA HIS A 262 -5.36 -22.76 7.16
C HIS A 262 -5.26 -22.92 8.69
N VAL A 263 -6.29 -22.52 9.44
CA VAL A 263 -6.34 -22.73 10.91
C VAL A 263 -6.34 -24.20 11.24
N ASP A 264 -7.15 -25.03 10.57
CA ASP A 264 -7.17 -26.49 10.73
C ASP A 264 -5.81 -27.12 10.38
N GLY A 265 -5.10 -26.53 9.42
CA GLY A 265 -3.72 -26.88 9.06
C GLY A 265 -2.66 -26.42 10.07
N GLY A 266 -3.05 -25.74 11.16
CA GLY A 266 -2.14 -25.26 12.21
C GLY A 266 -1.45 -23.93 11.90
N VAL A 267 -2.01 -23.11 11.02
CA VAL A 267 -1.57 -21.75 10.75
C VAL A 267 -2.41 -20.77 11.57
N PRO A 268 -1.86 -20.11 12.59
CA PRO A 268 -2.57 -19.07 13.33
C PRO A 268 -3.02 -17.95 12.40
N ASN A 269 -4.24 -17.45 12.62
CA ASN A 269 -4.85 -16.45 11.79
C ASN A 269 -5.37 -15.28 12.63
N ILE A 270 -4.97 -14.06 12.29
CA ILE A 270 -5.49 -12.81 12.85
C ILE A 270 -6.40 -12.20 11.78
N LYS A 271 -7.61 -11.84 12.14
CA LYS A 271 -8.54 -11.17 11.23
C LYS A 271 -8.66 -9.69 11.59
N VAL A 272 -8.36 -8.84 10.63
CA VAL A 272 -8.58 -7.39 10.68
C VAL A 272 -9.77 -7.06 9.77
N THR A 273 -10.88 -6.64 10.37
CA THR A 273 -12.09 -6.32 9.62
C THR A 273 -12.17 -4.82 9.32
N MET A 274 -12.44 -4.50 8.07
CA MET A 274 -12.62 -3.14 7.57
C MET A 274 -14.01 -3.03 6.93
N PRO A 275 -14.85 -2.05 7.30
CA PRO A 275 -16.21 -1.95 6.76
C PRO A 275 -16.26 -1.80 5.23
N GLU A 276 -15.38 -0.99 4.66
CA GLU A 276 -15.28 -0.70 3.22
C GLU A 276 -13.89 -0.20 2.85
N VAL A 277 -13.55 -0.20 1.57
CA VAL A 277 -12.31 0.39 1.05
C VAL A 277 -12.54 1.87 0.74
N SER A 278 -12.39 2.73 1.73
CA SER A 278 -12.47 4.18 1.57
C SER A 278 -11.21 4.88 2.06
N ALA A 279 -11.04 6.16 1.71
CA ALA A 279 -9.91 6.96 2.18
C ALA A 279 -9.82 7.00 3.71
N PHE A 280 -10.98 7.05 4.38
CA PHE A 280 -11.08 7.04 5.84
C PHE A 280 -10.53 5.73 6.43
N TYR A 281 -11.04 4.57 6.00
CA TYR A 281 -10.65 3.28 6.56
C TYR A 281 -9.23 2.85 6.16
N ILE A 282 -8.79 3.19 4.95
CA ILE A 282 -7.39 2.99 4.54
C ILE A 282 -6.44 3.77 5.44
N CYS A 283 -6.77 5.02 5.78
CA CYS A 283 -5.90 5.81 6.65
C CYS A 283 -6.00 5.41 8.12
N LEU A 284 -7.15 4.91 8.54
CA LEU A 284 -7.31 4.30 9.85
C LEU A 284 -6.36 3.10 9.99
N LEU A 285 -6.33 2.21 9.00
CA LEU A 285 -5.39 1.09 8.95
C LEU A 285 -3.94 1.55 8.91
N TYR A 286 -3.61 2.55 8.08
CA TYR A 286 -2.27 3.14 7.96
C TYR A 286 -1.78 3.76 9.29
N THR A 287 -2.65 4.41 10.04
CA THR A 287 -2.30 5.15 11.28
C THR A 287 -2.27 4.23 12.51
N SER A 288 -2.74 2.99 12.38
CA SER A 288 -2.58 2.00 13.44
C SER A 288 -1.11 1.96 13.85
N PRO A 289 -0.75 2.28 15.10
CA PRO A 289 0.63 2.55 15.46
C PRO A 289 1.49 1.31 15.21
N SER A 290 2.49 1.49 14.37
CA SER A 290 3.62 0.59 14.33
C SER A 290 4.33 0.68 15.68
N PRO A 291 4.73 -0.44 16.30
CA PRO A 291 5.31 -0.45 17.65
C PRO A 291 6.66 0.26 17.74
N ARG A 292 7.06 1.01 16.73
CA ARG A 292 8.29 1.79 16.77
C ARG A 292 8.24 3.04 15.95
N ASP A 293 8.20 4.08 16.71
CA ASP A 293 8.85 5.30 16.34
C ASP A 293 10.33 5.02 16.11
N SER A 294 10.76 5.04 14.87
CA SER A 294 12.17 4.85 14.57
C SER A 294 12.89 6.17 14.76
N THR A 295 13.45 6.37 15.91
CA THR A 295 14.53 7.30 16.13
C THR A 295 15.85 6.72 15.59
N SER A 296 15.92 6.39 14.33
CA SER A 296 17.16 6.00 13.67
C SER A 296 17.10 6.28 12.19
#